data_a21ab4c55b83c1b540f7ed6c27d1052a
#
_entry.id   a21ab4c55b83c1b540f7ed6c27d1052a
#
_cell.length_a   1.000
_cell.length_b   1.000
_cell.length_c   1.000
_cell.angle_alpha   90.00
_cell.angle_beta   90.00
_cell.angle_gamma   90.00
#
_symmetry.space_group_name_H-M   'P 1'
#
loop_
_entity.id
_entity.type
_entity.pdbx_description
1 polymer ?
#
loop_
_entity_poly.entity_id
_entity_poly.type
_entity_poly.pdbx_seq_one_letter_code
_entity_poly.pdbx_strand_id
1 'polypeptide(L)'
;ARRYMQKVRGEDRYEIITFRQSFHGRTLATLTATGQDKVKDGFAPLPAGFYDQAVYNDIESVRAAINDRTCAVMLELVQAEGGVIPADPQFVKELRRLCDERGLLLIFDEVQTGMGRTGSLFAYEQYGVEPDIFTVAKGLGNGFPIGAMLGKAKLREAFGPGSHATTFG
;
A
#
# COMPACT_ATOMS: atom_id res chain seq x y z
N ALA A 1 -5.66 7.21 0.29
CA ALA A 1 -6.42 6.57 1.38
C ALA A 1 -6.92 7.61 2.38
N ARG A 2 -6.06 8.28 3.14
CA ARG A 2 -6.43 9.24 4.21
C ARG A 2 -7.42 10.31 3.73
N ARG A 3 -7.11 10.96 2.59
CA ARG A 3 -7.95 12.03 2.05
C ARG A 3 -9.35 11.52 1.64
N TYR A 4 -9.44 10.31 1.10
CA TYR A 4 -10.72 9.67 0.77
C TYR A 4 -11.57 9.47 2.03
N MET A 5 -11.00 8.91 3.09
CA MET A 5 -11.74 8.73 4.35
C MET A 5 -12.22 10.06 4.93
N GLN A 6 -11.36 11.05 5.03
CA GLN A 6 -11.68 12.33 5.65
C GLN A 6 -12.59 13.22 4.79
N LYS A 7 -12.36 13.31 3.47
CA LYS A 7 -13.07 14.28 2.62
C LYS A 7 -14.27 13.71 1.88
N VAL A 8 -14.27 12.41 1.60
CA VAL A 8 -15.37 11.75 0.89
C VAL A 8 -16.27 10.99 1.86
N ARG A 9 -15.67 10.25 2.81
CA ARG A 9 -16.41 9.46 3.79
C ARG A 9 -16.79 10.22 5.06
N GLY A 10 -16.11 11.34 5.36
CA GLY A 10 -16.32 12.07 6.60
C GLY A 10 -15.82 11.34 7.85
N GLU A 11 -14.92 10.37 7.69
CA GLU A 11 -14.39 9.51 8.75
C GLU A 11 -12.97 9.94 9.14
N ASP A 12 -12.69 10.06 10.45
CA ASP A 12 -11.33 10.36 10.94
C ASP A 12 -10.45 9.11 11.00
N ARG A 13 -10.27 8.48 9.82
CA ARG A 13 -9.43 7.33 9.61
C ARG A 13 -8.21 7.71 8.78
N TYR A 14 -7.02 7.39 9.30
CA TYR A 14 -5.77 7.81 8.66
C TYR A 14 -4.64 6.79 8.80
N GLU A 15 -4.80 5.76 9.64
CA GLU A 15 -3.76 4.77 9.88
C GLU A 15 -3.74 3.71 8.78
N ILE A 16 -2.54 3.40 8.30
CA ILE A 16 -2.31 2.38 7.27
C ILE A 16 -1.52 1.22 7.91
N ILE A 17 -2.06 0.02 7.80
CA ILE A 17 -1.38 -1.20 8.22
C ILE A 17 -0.43 -1.63 7.09
N THR A 18 0.82 -1.89 7.44
CA THR A 18 1.85 -2.50 6.59
C THR A 18 2.47 -3.70 7.30
N PHE A 19 3.44 -4.35 6.70
CA PHE A 19 3.92 -5.65 7.16
C PHE A 19 5.39 -5.61 7.56
N ARG A 20 5.76 -6.46 8.51
CA ARG A 20 7.17 -6.74 8.82
C ARG A 20 7.92 -7.12 7.55
N GLN A 21 9.18 -6.74 7.48
CA GLN A 21 10.09 -6.99 6.35
C GLN A 21 9.67 -6.34 5.01
N SER A 22 8.59 -5.55 4.98
CA SER A 22 8.20 -4.81 3.79
C SER A 22 9.19 -3.70 3.44
N PHE A 23 9.15 -3.25 2.17
CA PHE A 23 9.90 -2.09 1.71
C PHE A 23 9.01 -1.23 0.80
N HIS A 24 8.71 -0.01 1.24
CA HIS A 24 7.80 0.91 0.53
C HIS A 24 8.46 2.21 0.07
N GLY A 25 9.76 2.37 0.27
CA GLY A 25 10.51 3.54 -0.20
C GLY A 25 11.33 4.26 0.86
N ARG A 26 11.90 5.41 0.47
CA ARG A 26 12.87 6.18 1.26
C ARG A 26 12.43 7.61 1.61
N THR A 27 11.24 8.05 1.19
CA THR A 27 10.67 9.30 1.72
C THR A 27 10.17 9.07 3.15
N LEU A 28 10.09 10.11 3.98
CA LEU A 28 9.78 9.93 5.41
C LEU A 28 8.50 9.12 5.64
N ALA A 29 7.43 9.36 4.87
CA ALA A 29 6.18 8.60 5.02
C ALA A 29 6.32 7.14 4.58
N THR A 30 6.95 6.89 3.43
CA THR A 30 7.16 5.52 2.94
C THR A 30 8.19 4.76 3.78
N LEU A 31 9.16 5.48 4.36
CA LEU A 31 10.11 4.94 5.32
C LEU A 31 9.37 4.46 6.59
N THR A 32 8.39 5.23 7.08
CA THR A 32 7.56 4.80 8.20
C THR A 32 6.75 3.55 7.86
N ALA A 33 6.22 3.46 6.63
CA ALA A 33 5.47 2.30 6.15
C ALA A 33 6.33 1.03 5.99
N THR A 34 7.65 1.18 5.83
CA THR A 34 8.60 0.08 5.63
C THR A 34 8.81 -0.68 6.93
N GLY A 35 8.64 -2.01 6.91
CA GLY A 35 8.73 -2.89 8.08
C GLY A 35 10.15 -3.39 8.38
N GLN A 36 11.19 -2.56 8.16
CA GLN A 36 12.60 -2.90 8.37
C GLN A 36 13.30 -1.82 9.19
N ASP A 37 13.58 -2.09 10.46
CA ASP A 37 14.16 -1.11 11.39
C ASP A 37 15.52 -0.56 10.94
N LYS A 38 16.36 -1.41 10.34
CA LYS A 38 17.70 -1.02 9.87
C LYS A 38 17.66 0.12 8.83
N VAL A 39 16.59 0.25 8.05
CA VAL A 39 16.49 1.31 7.03
C VAL A 39 15.89 2.60 7.58
N LYS A 40 15.33 2.56 8.81
CA LYS A 40 14.78 3.70 9.55
C LYS A 40 15.80 4.37 10.46
N ASP A 41 16.92 3.70 10.74
CA ASP A 41 17.95 4.19 11.64
C ASP A 41 18.48 5.56 11.21
N GLY A 42 18.52 6.49 12.16
CA GLY A 42 18.95 7.89 11.92
C GLY A 42 17.90 8.83 11.30
N PHE A 43 16.65 8.37 11.05
CA PHE A 43 15.61 9.20 10.43
C PHE A 43 14.48 9.63 11.37
N ALA A 44 14.59 9.34 12.66
CA ALA A 44 13.59 9.76 13.64
C ALA A 44 13.60 11.31 13.83
N PRO A 45 12.42 11.94 14.13
CA PRO A 45 11.11 11.32 14.28
C PRO A 45 10.42 11.03 12.92
N LEU A 46 9.81 9.85 12.81
CA LEU A 46 9.08 9.46 11.62
C LEU A 46 7.60 9.89 11.71
N PRO A 47 6.93 10.21 10.57
CA PRO A 47 5.53 10.59 10.55
C PRO A 47 4.61 9.51 11.14
N ALA A 48 3.65 9.91 11.98
CA ALA A 48 2.65 9.00 12.54
C ALA A 48 1.63 8.48 11.49
N GLY A 49 0.89 7.43 11.88
CA GLY A 49 -0.24 6.88 11.12
C GLY A 49 0.12 5.70 10.23
N PHE A 50 1.12 4.95 10.61
CA PHE A 50 1.44 3.65 10.04
C PHE A 50 1.63 2.62 11.16
N TYR A 51 1.13 1.40 10.93
CA TYR A 51 1.39 0.23 11.75
C TYR A 51 2.11 -0.80 10.89
N ASP A 52 3.39 -0.98 11.10
CA ASP A 52 4.30 -1.76 10.23
C ASP A 52 4.67 -3.13 10.81
N GLN A 53 3.92 -3.60 11.80
CA GLN A 53 4.22 -4.81 12.56
C GLN A 53 3.31 -6.00 12.26
N ALA A 54 2.39 -5.87 11.28
CA ALA A 54 1.58 -7.00 10.87
C ALA A 54 2.46 -8.13 10.30
N VAL A 55 2.11 -9.38 10.60
CA VAL A 55 2.83 -10.54 10.08
C VAL A 55 2.33 -10.87 8.67
N TYR A 56 3.26 -10.98 7.73
CA TYR A 56 2.94 -11.28 6.35
C TYR A 56 2.40 -12.71 6.19
N ASN A 57 1.38 -12.89 5.37
CA ASN A 57 0.64 -14.15 5.19
C ASN A 57 -0.12 -14.63 6.45
N ASP A 58 -0.38 -13.73 7.42
CA ASP A 58 -1.18 -14.03 8.62
C ASP A 58 -2.36 -13.06 8.73
N ILE A 59 -3.55 -13.52 8.37
CA ILE A 59 -4.78 -12.70 8.39
C ILE A 59 -5.19 -12.31 9.81
N GLU A 60 -4.92 -13.14 10.81
CA GLU A 60 -5.28 -12.84 12.19
C GLU A 60 -4.39 -11.73 12.76
N SER A 61 -3.13 -11.68 12.35
CA SER A 61 -2.25 -10.55 12.67
C SER A 61 -2.80 -9.22 12.12
N VAL A 62 -3.32 -9.23 10.89
CA VAL A 62 -3.97 -8.03 10.30
C VAL A 62 -5.25 -7.69 11.05
N ARG A 63 -6.08 -8.68 11.35
CA ARG A 63 -7.34 -8.50 12.08
C ARG A 63 -7.12 -7.87 13.45
N ALA A 64 -6.10 -8.31 14.16
CA ALA A 64 -5.70 -7.78 15.47
C ALA A 64 -5.15 -6.34 15.41
N ALA A 65 -4.55 -5.95 14.28
CA ALA A 65 -4.01 -4.61 14.09
C ALA A 65 -5.06 -3.54 13.72
N ILE A 66 -6.23 -3.96 13.22
CA ILE A 66 -7.31 -3.04 12.83
C ILE A 66 -7.88 -2.34 14.06
N ASN A 67 -7.99 -1.01 13.99
CA ASN A 67 -8.62 -0.18 15.01
C ASN A 67 -9.48 0.93 14.34
N ASP A 68 -10.13 1.76 15.15
CA ASP A 68 -11.06 2.79 14.67
C ASP A 68 -10.40 3.85 13.74
N ARG A 69 -9.09 3.98 13.79
CA ARG A 69 -8.33 4.90 12.94
C ARG A 69 -7.80 4.25 11.66
N THR A 70 -7.93 2.94 11.52
CA THR A 70 -7.43 2.23 10.33
C THR A 70 -8.21 2.64 9.08
N CYS A 71 -7.51 3.07 8.04
CA CYS A 71 -8.09 3.46 6.75
C CYS A 71 -7.74 2.51 5.60
N ALA A 72 -6.62 1.81 5.70
CA ALA A 72 -6.13 0.94 4.62
C ALA A 72 -5.19 -0.14 5.14
N VAL A 73 -5.04 -1.19 4.33
CA VAL A 73 -3.94 -2.16 4.43
C VAL A 73 -3.13 -2.06 3.14
N MET A 74 -1.80 -1.99 3.27
CA MET A 74 -0.87 -1.88 2.14
C MET A 74 0.15 -3.01 2.18
N LEU A 75 0.37 -3.67 1.04
CA LEU A 75 1.35 -4.75 0.92
C LEU A 75 1.97 -4.83 -0.47
N GLU A 76 3.14 -5.46 -0.53
CA GLU A 76 3.74 -5.98 -1.75
C GLU A 76 3.22 -7.40 -1.99
N LEU A 77 2.89 -7.78 -3.23
CA LEU A 77 2.47 -9.16 -3.54
C LEU A 77 3.64 -10.14 -3.56
N VAL A 78 4.88 -9.60 -3.63
CA VAL A 78 6.11 -10.31 -3.34
C VAL A 78 6.99 -9.36 -2.52
N GLN A 79 7.28 -9.70 -1.27
CA GLN A 79 8.26 -8.97 -0.45
C GLN A 79 9.68 -9.29 -0.95
N ALA A 80 10.16 -8.56 -1.94
CA ALA A 80 11.45 -8.85 -2.56
C ALA A 80 12.62 -8.51 -1.62
N GLU A 81 12.62 -7.33 -1.02
CA GLU A 81 13.64 -6.90 -0.05
C GLU A 81 13.60 -7.71 1.25
N GLY A 82 12.44 -8.28 1.59
CA GLY A 82 12.23 -9.13 2.75
C GLY A 82 12.69 -10.58 2.58
N GLY A 83 13.16 -10.97 1.39
CA GLY A 83 13.66 -12.33 1.14
C GLY A 83 12.97 -13.06 -0.03
N VAL A 84 12.33 -12.33 -0.93
CA VAL A 84 11.56 -12.86 -2.07
C VAL A 84 10.43 -13.79 -1.60
N ILE A 85 9.58 -13.25 -0.75
CA ILE A 85 8.46 -13.98 -0.14
C ILE A 85 7.18 -13.62 -0.89
N PRO A 86 6.56 -14.54 -1.65
CA PRO A 86 5.27 -14.28 -2.30
C PRO A 86 4.12 -14.27 -1.28
N ALA A 87 3.09 -13.49 -1.56
CA ALA A 87 1.84 -13.56 -0.82
C ALA A 87 1.15 -14.90 -1.09
N ASP A 88 0.58 -15.48 -0.04
CA ASP A 88 -0.31 -16.63 -0.19
C ASP A 88 -1.60 -16.19 -0.89
N PRO A 89 -2.05 -16.87 -1.97
CA PRO A 89 -3.27 -16.48 -2.67
C PRO A 89 -4.53 -16.48 -1.80
N GLN A 90 -4.61 -17.38 -0.81
CA GLN A 90 -5.73 -17.42 0.12
C GLN A 90 -5.70 -16.21 1.06
N PHE A 91 -4.51 -15.87 1.58
CA PHE A 91 -4.31 -14.67 2.39
C PHE A 91 -4.75 -13.40 1.65
N VAL A 92 -4.39 -13.23 0.39
CA VAL A 92 -4.76 -12.05 -0.42
C VAL A 92 -6.29 -11.95 -0.60
N LYS A 93 -6.96 -13.08 -0.84
CA LYS A 93 -8.43 -13.15 -0.95
C LYS A 93 -9.11 -12.82 0.37
N GLU A 94 -8.61 -13.35 1.48
CA GLU A 94 -9.14 -13.07 2.82
C GLU A 94 -8.90 -11.62 3.22
N LEU A 95 -7.74 -11.06 2.85
CA LEU A 95 -7.42 -9.66 3.08
C LEU A 95 -8.37 -8.73 2.31
N ARG A 96 -8.70 -9.05 1.04
CA ARG A 96 -9.70 -8.29 0.28
C ARG A 96 -11.05 -8.32 0.97
N ARG A 97 -11.51 -9.51 1.38
CA ARG A 97 -12.78 -9.66 2.09
C ARG A 97 -12.79 -8.88 3.41
N LEU A 98 -11.73 -9.00 4.20
CA LEU A 98 -11.59 -8.26 5.46
C LEU A 98 -11.63 -6.74 5.25
N CYS A 99 -10.95 -6.24 4.23
CA CYS A 99 -10.99 -4.83 3.89
C CYS A 99 -12.42 -4.38 3.50
N ASP A 100 -13.13 -5.18 2.71
CA ASP A 100 -14.52 -4.88 2.31
C ASP A 100 -15.46 -4.87 3.53
N GLU A 101 -15.36 -5.87 4.40
CA GLU A 101 -16.17 -5.98 5.63
C GLU A 101 -15.95 -4.81 6.60
N ARG A 102 -14.73 -4.30 6.67
CA ARG A 102 -14.33 -3.21 7.58
C ARG A 102 -14.35 -1.82 6.95
N GLY A 103 -14.71 -1.73 5.67
CA GLY A 103 -14.69 -0.48 4.92
C GLY A 103 -13.30 0.13 4.77
N LEU A 104 -12.26 -0.71 4.71
CA LEU A 104 -10.86 -0.33 4.50
C LEU A 104 -10.51 -0.32 3.01
N LEU A 105 -9.48 0.44 2.65
CA LEU A 105 -8.90 0.38 1.31
C LEU A 105 -7.78 -0.68 1.27
N LEU A 106 -7.74 -1.45 0.19
CA LEU A 106 -6.64 -2.37 -0.08
C LEU A 106 -5.68 -1.71 -1.08
N ILE A 107 -4.41 -1.64 -0.70
CA ILE A 107 -3.35 -1.00 -1.50
C ILE A 107 -2.30 -2.04 -1.84
N PHE A 108 -2.01 -2.22 -3.14
CA PHE A 108 -0.89 -3.04 -3.59
C PHE A 108 0.28 -2.18 -4.04
N ASP A 109 1.44 -2.45 -3.49
CA ASP A 109 2.70 -1.87 -3.95
C ASP A 109 3.27 -2.74 -5.07
N GLU A 110 2.97 -2.34 -6.30
CA GLU A 110 3.43 -2.99 -7.53
C GLU A 110 4.68 -2.32 -8.13
N VAL A 111 5.37 -1.50 -7.33
CA VAL A 111 6.59 -0.81 -7.77
C VAL A 111 7.66 -1.79 -8.26
N GLN A 112 7.74 -2.98 -7.68
CA GLN A 112 8.67 -4.01 -8.11
C GLN A 112 8.00 -5.15 -8.90
N THR A 113 6.78 -5.52 -8.56
CA THR A 113 6.07 -6.66 -9.17
C THR A 113 5.34 -6.33 -10.46
N GLY A 114 5.03 -5.06 -10.70
CA GLY A 114 4.31 -4.61 -11.90
C GLY A 114 5.15 -4.58 -13.16
N MET A 115 4.54 -4.11 -14.24
CA MET A 115 5.14 -3.92 -15.56
C MET A 115 5.73 -5.20 -16.17
N GLY A 116 5.02 -6.31 -15.99
CA GLY A 116 5.39 -7.61 -16.61
C GLY A 116 6.40 -8.43 -15.80
N ARG A 117 6.89 -7.94 -14.64
CA ARG A 117 7.96 -8.60 -13.88
C ARG A 117 7.63 -10.04 -13.47
N THR A 118 6.36 -10.31 -13.17
CA THR A 118 5.89 -11.62 -12.68
C THR A 118 5.17 -12.45 -13.75
N GLY A 119 5.14 -11.98 -15.01
CA GLY A 119 4.52 -12.70 -16.14
C GLY A 119 3.13 -12.17 -16.55
N SER A 120 2.48 -11.34 -15.74
CA SER A 120 1.30 -10.54 -16.06
C SER A 120 1.65 -9.05 -15.99
N LEU A 121 0.82 -8.17 -16.56
CA LEU A 121 1.11 -6.73 -16.54
C LEU A 121 1.24 -6.25 -15.09
N PHE A 122 0.32 -6.65 -14.22
CA PHE A 122 0.39 -6.45 -12.79
C PHE A 122 0.26 -7.78 -12.05
N ALA A 123 0.99 -7.95 -10.95
CA ALA A 123 0.99 -9.22 -10.21
C ALA A 123 -0.40 -9.54 -9.63
N TYR A 124 -1.21 -8.54 -9.26
CA TYR A 124 -2.54 -8.77 -8.69
C TYR A 124 -3.47 -9.57 -9.61
N GLU A 125 -3.26 -9.51 -10.93
CA GLU A 125 -4.04 -10.28 -11.92
C GLU A 125 -3.96 -11.79 -11.66
N GLN A 126 -2.80 -12.27 -11.18
CA GLN A 126 -2.58 -13.69 -10.87
C GLN A 126 -3.33 -14.13 -9.60
N TYR A 127 -3.67 -13.20 -8.72
CA TYR A 127 -4.40 -13.48 -7.48
C TYR A 127 -5.93 -13.43 -7.67
N GLY A 128 -6.40 -12.85 -8.78
CA GLY A 128 -7.82 -12.61 -9.03
C GLY A 128 -8.44 -11.65 -8.01
N VAL A 129 -7.64 -10.76 -7.43
CA VAL A 129 -8.05 -9.78 -6.43
C VAL A 129 -7.65 -8.39 -6.90
N GLU A 130 -8.62 -7.51 -7.09
CA GLU A 130 -8.39 -6.15 -7.53
C GLU A 130 -8.22 -5.21 -6.32
N PRO A 131 -7.12 -4.44 -6.22
CA PRO A 131 -6.92 -3.47 -5.16
C PRO A 131 -7.80 -2.23 -5.35
N ASP A 132 -7.97 -1.42 -4.30
CA ASP A 132 -8.57 -0.10 -4.43
C ASP A 132 -7.56 0.92 -4.96
N ILE A 133 -6.28 0.75 -4.60
CA ILE A 133 -5.14 1.57 -5.02
C ILE A 133 -3.97 0.64 -5.33
N PHE A 134 -3.19 0.97 -6.35
CA PHE A 134 -1.87 0.37 -6.52
C PHE A 134 -0.85 1.38 -7.01
N THR A 135 0.41 1.14 -6.68
CA THR A 135 1.54 2.01 -7.03
C THR A 135 2.47 1.30 -7.99
N VAL A 136 3.02 2.04 -8.94
CA VAL A 136 3.98 1.55 -9.93
C VAL A 136 5.13 2.53 -10.11
N ALA A 137 6.32 2.02 -10.35
CA ALA A 137 7.53 2.78 -10.66
C ALA A 137 8.53 1.86 -11.37
N LYS A 138 9.82 2.04 -11.19
CA LYS A 138 10.91 1.17 -11.72
C LYS A 138 10.67 0.77 -13.19
N GLY A 139 10.13 -0.41 -13.44
CA GLY A 139 9.82 -0.91 -14.79
C GLY A 139 8.87 -0.02 -15.59
N LEU A 140 8.03 0.79 -14.94
CA LEU A 140 7.15 1.74 -15.61
C LEU A 140 7.92 2.72 -16.51
N GLY A 141 9.05 3.21 -16.03
CA GLY A 141 9.86 4.20 -16.77
C GLY A 141 10.96 3.59 -17.63
N ASN A 142 11.18 2.27 -17.56
CA ASN A 142 12.25 1.59 -18.29
C ASN A 142 13.61 2.32 -18.21
N GLY A 143 14.00 2.73 -16.98
CA GLY A 143 15.22 3.51 -16.71
C GLY A 143 14.98 5.00 -16.47
N PHE A 144 13.80 5.53 -16.83
CA PHE A 144 13.44 6.91 -16.52
C PHE A 144 12.84 7.02 -15.11
N PRO A 145 13.17 8.06 -14.29
CA PRO A 145 12.65 8.20 -12.93
C PRO A 145 11.18 8.67 -12.95
N ILE A 146 10.26 7.75 -12.96
CA ILE A 146 8.81 8.01 -12.95
C ILE A 146 8.11 7.06 -11.98
N GLY A 147 7.03 7.51 -11.39
CA GLY A 147 6.10 6.70 -10.61
C GLY A 147 4.67 7.13 -10.84
N ALA A 148 3.75 6.23 -10.64
CA ALA A 148 2.33 6.50 -10.71
C ALA A 148 1.56 5.79 -9.59
N MET A 149 0.42 6.37 -9.22
CA MET A 149 -0.57 5.78 -8.34
C MET A 149 -1.88 5.69 -9.10
N LEU A 150 -2.45 4.51 -9.14
CA LEU A 150 -3.71 4.22 -9.77
C LEU A 150 -4.75 3.86 -8.70
N GLY A 151 -6.00 4.23 -8.92
CA GLY A 151 -7.07 3.96 -7.97
C GLY A 151 -8.40 3.75 -8.65
N LYS A 152 -9.29 3.01 -7.97
CA LYS A 152 -10.67 2.82 -8.44
C LYS A 152 -11.42 4.14 -8.57
N ALA A 153 -12.40 4.19 -9.47
CA ALA A 153 -13.19 5.39 -9.77
C ALA A 153 -13.82 6.03 -8.53
N LYS A 154 -14.21 5.24 -7.53
CA LYS A 154 -14.77 5.73 -6.25
C LYS A 154 -13.84 6.68 -5.49
N LEU A 155 -12.54 6.62 -5.76
CA LEU A 155 -11.53 7.44 -5.08
C LEU A 155 -11.31 8.80 -5.78
N ARG A 156 -11.87 9.00 -6.98
CA ARG A 156 -11.63 10.19 -7.79
C ARG A 156 -12.01 11.49 -7.05
N GLU A 157 -13.07 11.48 -6.26
CA GLU A 157 -13.52 12.64 -5.51
C GLU A 157 -12.57 13.07 -4.39
N ALA A 158 -11.63 12.19 -4.00
CA ALA A 158 -10.58 12.55 -3.04
C ALA A 158 -9.59 13.59 -3.60
N PHE A 159 -9.49 13.71 -4.93
CA PHE A 159 -8.56 14.63 -5.60
C PHE A 159 -9.33 15.58 -6.52
N GLY A 160 -9.63 16.77 -6.02
CA GLY A 160 -10.19 17.86 -6.83
C GLY A 160 -9.13 18.90 -7.17
N PRO A 161 -9.48 19.94 -7.95
CA PRO A 161 -8.58 21.04 -8.25
C PRO A 161 -7.97 21.64 -6.99
N GLY A 162 -6.66 21.90 -7.00
CA GLY A 162 -5.91 22.46 -5.87
C GLY A 162 -5.57 21.47 -4.75
N SER A 163 -6.00 20.19 -4.83
CA SER A 163 -5.68 19.18 -3.82
C SER A 163 -4.31 18.52 -4.02
N HIS A 164 -3.77 18.63 -5.20
CA HIS A 164 -2.51 18.06 -5.64
C HIS A 164 -1.85 19.00 -6.65
N ALA A 165 -0.54 19.01 -6.68
CA ALA A 165 0.23 19.81 -7.63
C ALA A 165 1.34 18.98 -8.25
N THR A 166 1.84 19.42 -9.40
CA THR A 166 2.96 18.81 -10.11
C THR A 166 3.95 19.90 -10.53
N THR A 167 5.22 19.54 -10.61
CA THR A 167 6.27 20.44 -11.07
C THR A 167 6.08 20.84 -12.55
N PHE A 168 5.47 19.97 -13.33
CA PHE A 168 5.36 20.14 -14.79
C PHE A 168 3.94 20.51 -15.28
N GLY A 169 3.06 20.94 -14.40
CA GLY A 169 1.76 21.58 -14.69
C GLY A 169 0.61 20.66 -14.92
#